data_501f971fb4083c079be51a4daee84171
#
_entry.id   501f971fb4083c079be51a4daee84171
#
_cell.length_a   1.000
_cell.length_b   1.000
_cell.length_c   1.000
_cell.angle_alpha   90.00
_cell.angle_beta   90.00
_cell.angle_gamma   90.00
#
_symmetry.space_group_name_H-M   'P 1'
#
loop_
_entity.id
_entity.type
_entity.pdbx_description
1 polymer ?
#
loop_
_entity_poly.entity_id
_entity_poly.type
_entity_poly.pdbx_seq_one_letter_code
_entity_poly.pdbx_strand_id
1 'polypeptide(L)'
;LQKLLKDMVDNDIKYVVMEVSSHALELDRVYGLHFIIGIFTNLSEEHLDFHKTMDNYLNAKAKLFAQSDYALINGDDIYAPKLLKMISVKHATFGLDNDVNLTATDVRVNASYVEFKMYVNKMLETVRVNIPGRFTVYNSLVAIGAASMLNVQMDAILLALANVKVPGRSEVIDVGKTFTVMVDYAHNPSSLEAILSSVKKHAKGRIICVFGCGGDRDKIKRPIMGEISGRLADFTVITTDNPRNE
;
A
#
# COMPACT_ATOMS: atom_id res chain seq x y z
N LEU A 1 22.54 2.21 3.47
CA LEU A 1 21.78 2.92 2.45
C LEU A 1 22.70 3.61 1.45
N GLN A 2 23.60 4.52 1.87
CA GLN A 2 24.47 5.32 1.00
C GLN A 2 25.33 4.43 0.06
N LYS A 3 25.91 3.32 0.58
CA LYS A 3 26.66 2.36 -0.24
C LYS A 3 25.75 1.75 -1.33
N LEU A 4 24.55 1.33 -0.99
CA LEU A 4 23.60 0.77 -1.97
C LEU A 4 23.23 1.78 -3.05
N LEU A 5 22.97 3.05 -2.68
CA LEU A 5 22.69 4.10 -3.65
C LEU A 5 23.91 4.38 -4.57
N LYS A 6 25.11 4.33 -4.02
CA LYS A 6 26.35 4.44 -4.83
C LYS A 6 26.46 3.28 -5.82
N ASP A 7 26.22 2.05 -5.36
CA ASP A 7 26.23 0.86 -6.23
C ASP A 7 25.18 0.98 -7.35
N MET A 8 24.00 1.55 -7.05
CA MET A 8 22.95 1.82 -8.05
C MET A 8 23.41 2.84 -9.10
N VAL A 9 24.07 3.92 -8.68
CA VAL A 9 24.62 4.93 -9.59
C VAL A 9 25.71 4.30 -10.48
N ASP A 10 26.58 3.49 -9.90
CA ASP A 10 27.66 2.82 -10.65
C ASP A 10 27.15 1.79 -11.67
N ASN A 11 25.90 1.34 -11.51
CA ASN A 11 25.20 0.45 -12.44
C ASN A 11 24.14 1.18 -13.30
N ASP A 12 24.25 2.50 -13.47
CA ASP A 12 23.36 3.32 -14.31
C ASP A 12 21.84 3.18 -13.98
N ILE A 13 21.49 2.88 -12.73
CA ILE A 13 20.10 2.87 -12.27
C ILE A 13 19.57 4.30 -12.25
N LYS A 14 18.56 4.58 -13.07
CA LYS A 14 18.00 5.93 -13.25
C LYS A 14 16.88 6.27 -12.26
N TYR A 15 16.14 5.28 -11.80
CA TYR A 15 15.00 5.47 -10.90
C TYR A 15 15.09 4.52 -9.72
N VAL A 16 14.85 5.05 -8.54
CA VAL A 16 14.79 4.29 -7.29
C VAL A 16 13.45 4.57 -6.63
N VAL A 17 12.69 3.52 -6.35
CA VAL A 17 11.48 3.58 -5.54
C VAL A 17 11.80 2.97 -4.18
N MET A 18 11.53 3.72 -3.11
CA MET A 18 11.91 3.33 -1.77
C MET A 18 10.75 3.47 -0.80
N GLU A 19 10.52 2.44 0.00
CA GLU A 19 9.66 2.55 1.17
C GLU A 19 10.41 3.27 2.30
N VAL A 20 9.84 4.38 2.77
CA VAL A 20 10.40 5.18 3.85
C VAL A 20 9.49 5.09 5.06
N SER A 21 9.89 4.32 6.07
CA SER A 21 9.12 4.17 7.29
C SER A 21 9.20 5.44 8.16
N SER A 22 8.17 5.65 9.00
CA SER A 22 8.18 6.76 9.97
C SER A 22 9.36 6.68 10.94
N HIS A 23 9.79 5.48 11.31
CA HIS A 23 11.01 5.27 12.09
C HIS A 23 12.27 5.73 11.34
N ALA A 24 12.33 5.48 10.01
CA ALA A 24 13.46 5.92 9.21
C ALA A 24 13.55 7.45 9.16
N LEU A 25 12.41 8.13 9.10
CA LEU A 25 12.33 9.59 9.14
C LEU A 25 12.65 10.16 10.52
N GLU A 26 12.12 9.54 11.58
CA GLU A 26 12.36 10.01 12.95
C GLU A 26 13.80 9.79 13.41
N LEU A 27 14.45 8.72 12.97
CA LEU A 27 15.81 8.34 13.29
C LEU A 27 16.84 8.81 12.24
N ASP A 28 16.46 9.75 11.37
CA ASP A 28 17.31 10.36 10.35
C ASP A 28 18.03 9.36 9.41
N ARG A 29 17.46 8.16 9.21
CA ARG A 29 18.08 7.12 8.36
C ARG A 29 18.14 7.48 6.88
N VAL A 30 17.30 8.42 6.47
CA VAL A 30 17.23 8.95 5.09
C VAL A 30 17.67 10.40 5.03
N TYR A 31 18.29 10.91 6.09
CA TYR A 31 18.83 12.27 6.12
C TYR A 31 19.84 12.49 4.99
N GLY A 32 19.75 13.66 4.35
CA GLY A 32 20.59 14.02 3.20
C GLY A 32 20.19 13.39 1.87
N LEU A 33 19.11 12.60 1.84
CA LEU A 33 18.49 12.21 0.57
C LEU A 33 17.49 13.29 0.13
N HIS A 34 17.37 13.44 -1.18
CA HIS A 34 16.37 14.29 -1.79
C HIS A 34 15.50 13.44 -2.72
N PHE A 35 14.19 13.55 -2.58
CA PHE A 35 13.22 12.78 -3.36
C PHE A 35 12.54 13.68 -4.39
N ILE A 36 12.38 13.19 -5.61
CA ILE A 36 11.59 13.89 -6.63
C ILE A 36 10.12 13.93 -6.19
N ILE A 37 9.61 12.80 -5.67
CA ILE A 37 8.22 12.66 -5.24
C ILE A 37 8.17 11.97 -3.88
N GLY A 38 7.61 12.63 -2.87
CA GLY A 38 7.18 12.03 -1.62
C GLY A 38 5.73 11.57 -1.74
N ILE A 39 5.44 10.36 -1.27
CA ILE A 39 4.10 9.77 -1.39
C ILE A 39 3.54 9.45 -0.01
N PHE A 40 2.29 9.86 0.25
CA PHE A 40 1.53 9.49 1.43
C PHE A 40 0.34 8.62 1.01
N THR A 41 0.39 7.35 1.38
CA THR A 41 -0.64 6.37 1.02
C THR A 41 -1.76 6.30 2.05
N ASN A 42 -1.42 6.17 3.32
CA ASN A 42 -2.37 6.13 4.44
C ASN A 42 -1.65 6.25 5.79
N LEU A 43 -2.43 6.49 6.83
CA LEU A 43 -2.00 6.44 8.22
C LEU A 43 -3.04 5.71 9.06
N SER A 44 -2.70 4.51 9.52
CA SER A 44 -3.52 3.71 10.44
C SER A 44 -2.85 3.59 11.80
N GLU A 45 -3.62 3.21 12.80
CA GLU A 45 -3.14 3.02 14.16
C GLU A 45 -2.13 1.86 14.22
N GLU A 46 -0.86 2.22 14.12
CA GLU A 46 0.29 1.32 14.18
C GLU A 46 1.50 2.08 14.73
N HIS A 47 2.50 1.37 15.26
CA HIS A 47 3.74 1.97 15.78
C HIS A 47 3.56 3.00 16.93
N LEU A 48 2.44 2.92 17.67
CA LEU A 48 2.22 3.82 18.83
C LEU A 48 3.10 3.46 20.04
N ASP A 49 3.66 2.28 20.07
CA ASP A 49 4.74 1.92 20.99
C ASP A 49 5.95 2.86 20.87
N PHE A 50 6.24 3.30 19.64
CA PHE A 50 7.32 4.23 19.31
C PHE A 50 6.86 5.70 19.32
N HIS A 51 5.85 6.04 18.52
CA HIS A 51 5.41 7.43 18.31
C HIS A 51 4.54 8.00 19.44
N LYS A 52 3.96 7.14 20.30
CA LYS A 52 3.07 7.47 21.43
C LYS A 52 1.71 8.02 21.03
N THR A 53 1.61 8.86 20.02
CA THR A 53 0.35 9.45 19.51
C THR A 53 0.29 9.43 17.99
N MET A 54 -0.92 9.44 17.43
CA MET A 54 -1.12 9.56 15.99
C MET A 54 -0.58 10.90 15.44
N ASP A 55 -0.61 11.95 16.23
CA ASP A 55 -0.06 13.25 15.84
C ASP A 55 1.47 13.20 15.70
N ASN A 56 2.16 12.58 16.61
CA ASN A 56 3.61 12.38 16.49
C ASN A 56 3.94 11.48 15.28
N TYR A 57 3.11 10.47 15.04
CA TYR A 57 3.28 9.59 13.88
C TYR A 57 3.09 10.35 12.56
N LEU A 58 2.06 11.20 12.48
CA LEU A 58 1.87 12.08 11.32
C LEU A 58 3.03 13.07 11.15
N ASN A 59 3.49 13.70 12.24
CA ASN A 59 4.64 14.62 12.22
C ASN A 59 5.90 13.93 11.68
N ALA A 60 6.16 12.69 12.12
CA ALA A 60 7.28 11.90 11.61
C ALA A 60 7.16 11.64 10.10
N LYS A 61 5.98 11.23 9.61
CA LYS A 61 5.75 11.03 8.18
C LYS A 61 5.85 12.33 7.38
N ALA A 62 5.44 13.46 7.93
CA ALA A 62 5.52 14.77 7.28
C ALA A 62 6.96 15.19 6.94
N LYS A 63 7.96 14.72 7.69
CA LYS A 63 9.38 14.98 7.42
C LYS A 63 9.82 14.57 6.00
N LEU A 64 9.17 13.56 5.40
CA LEU A 64 9.45 13.13 4.03
C LEU A 64 9.29 14.29 3.03
N PHE A 65 8.28 15.10 3.21
CA PHE A 65 7.93 16.16 2.26
C PHE A 65 8.88 17.37 2.33
N ALA A 66 9.56 17.55 3.46
CA ALA A 66 10.63 18.54 3.56
C ALA A 66 11.89 18.16 2.75
N GLN A 67 11.99 16.90 2.32
CA GLN A 67 13.07 16.35 1.50
C GLN A 67 12.58 15.97 0.09
N SER A 68 11.42 16.51 -0.36
CA SER A 68 10.81 16.15 -1.64
C SER A 68 10.49 17.38 -2.47
N ASP A 69 10.58 17.28 -3.80
CA ASP A 69 10.17 18.34 -4.72
C ASP A 69 8.65 18.42 -4.87
N TYR A 70 7.99 17.26 -4.86
CA TYR A 70 6.55 17.11 -4.99
C TYR A 70 5.98 16.15 -3.95
N ALA A 71 4.72 16.35 -3.59
CA ALA A 71 3.96 15.43 -2.76
C ALA A 71 2.78 14.84 -3.54
N LEU A 72 2.55 13.53 -3.39
CA LEU A 72 1.36 12.84 -3.86
C LEU A 72 0.63 12.25 -2.65
N ILE A 73 -0.55 12.76 -2.33
CA ILE A 73 -1.24 12.54 -1.05
C ILE A 73 -2.57 11.81 -1.30
N ASN A 74 -2.82 10.74 -0.57
CA ASN A 74 -4.15 10.12 -0.51
C ASN A 74 -5.13 11.08 0.18
N GLY A 75 -6.01 11.71 -0.61
CA GLY A 75 -7.00 12.66 -0.11
C GLY A 75 -8.15 12.04 0.66
N ASP A 76 -8.34 10.71 0.56
CA ASP A 76 -9.37 9.99 1.29
C ASP A 76 -8.90 9.57 2.70
N ASP A 77 -7.62 9.70 3.00
CA ASP A 77 -7.11 9.45 4.35
C ASP A 77 -7.54 10.57 5.31
N ILE A 78 -8.04 10.19 6.49
CA ILE A 78 -8.55 11.15 7.49
C ILE A 78 -7.50 12.17 7.97
N TYR A 79 -6.23 11.84 7.85
CA TYR A 79 -5.10 12.71 8.20
C TYR A 79 -4.63 13.59 7.06
N ALA A 80 -5.11 13.37 5.83
CA ALA A 80 -4.70 14.16 4.65
C ALA A 80 -4.94 15.67 4.83
N PRO A 81 -6.09 16.14 5.33
CA PRO A 81 -6.30 17.58 5.53
C PRO A 81 -5.33 18.21 6.53
N LYS A 82 -4.91 17.46 7.54
CA LYS A 82 -3.91 17.91 8.52
C LYS A 82 -2.52 17.92 7.90
N LEU A 83 -2.15 16.85 7.18
CA LEU A 83 -0.87 16.75 6.49
C LEU A 83 -0.69 17.87 5.46
N LEU A 84 -1.70 18.16 4.66
CA LEU A 84 -1.68 19.22 3.65
C LEU A 84 -1.42 20.61 4.24
N LYS A 85 -1.84 20.86 5.49
CA LYS A 85 -1.54 22.12 6.20
C LYS A 85 -0.10 22.18 6.73
N MET A 86 0.56 21.04 6.86
CA MET A 86 1.93 20.96 7.42
C MET A 86 3.01 21.06 6.35
N ILE A 87 2.69 20.75 5.09
CA ILE A 87 3.65 20.73 3.99
C ILE A 87 3.56 21.99 3.16
N SER A 88 4.70 22.46 2.67
CA SER A 88 4.78 23.64 1.77
C SER A 88 5.16 23.26 0.34
N VAL A 89 5.48 22.00 0.09
CA VAL A 89 5.86 21.49 -1.22
C VAL A 89 4.66 21.46 -2.17
N LYS A 90 4.88 21.60 -3.46
CA LYS A 90 3.84 21.42 -4.47
C LYS A 90 3.25 20.01 -4.34
N HIS A 91 1.93 19.91 -4.39
CA HIS A 91 1.27 18.63 -4.17
C HIS A 91 0.12 18.39 -5.15
N ALA A 92 -0.20 17.11 -5.30
CA ALA A 92 -1.43 16.63 -5.89
C ALA A 92 -2.05 15.58 -4.95
N THR A 93 -3.37 15.42 -5.02
CA THR A 93 -4.12 14.45 -4.24
C THR A 93 -4.68 13.36 -5.14
N PHE A 94 -4.81 12.15 -4.60
CA PHE A 94 -5.49 11.03 -5.26
C PHE A 94 -6.49 10.40 -4.30
N GLY A 95 -7.52 9.76 -4.83
CA GLY A 95 -8.56 9.11 -4.03
C GLY A 95 -9.75 8.65 -4.85
N LEU A 96 -10.80 8.18 -4.16
CA LEU A 96 -12.04 7.69 -4.75
C LEU A 96 -13.28 8.43 -4.25
N ASP A 97 -13.21 8.94 -3.03
CA ASP A 97 -14.40 9.38 -2.27
C ASP A 97 -14.40 10.90 -2.03
N ASN A 98 -13.27 11.58 -2.11
CA ASN A 98 -13.14 13.03 -1.92
C ASN A 98 -12.84 13.77 -3.23
N ASP A 99 -12.99 15.08 -3.22
CA ASP A 99 -12.57 15.93 -4.33
C ASP A 99 -11.03 15.98 -4.39
N VAL A 100 -10.48 15.26 -5.35
CA VAL A 100 -9.03 15.05 -5.49
C VAL A 100 -8.59 15.27 -6.94
N ASN A 101 -7.29 15.50 -7.14
CA ASN A 101 -6.73 15.77 -8.47
C ASN A 101 -6.74 14.52 -9.37
N LEU A 102 -6.57 13.34 -8.79
CA LEU A 102 -6.50 12.08 -9.49
C LEU A 102 -7.51 11.10 -8.89
N THR A 103 -8.58 10.82 -9.60
CA THR A 103 -9.65 9.94 -9.11
C THR A 103 -9.98 8.85 -10.11
N ALA A 104 -10.50 7.72 -9.60
CA ALA A 104 -11.05 6.64 -10.39
C ALA A 104 -12.58 6.63 -10.30
N THR A 105 -13.22 6.32 -11.41
CA THR A 105 -14.67 6.12 -11.52
C THR A 105 -14.98 4.72 -12.06
N ASP A 106 -16.23 4.29 -12.00
CA ASP A 106 -16.68 2.96 -12.49
C ASP A 106 -15.83 1.80 -11.92
N VAL A 107 -15.47 1.89 -10.64
CA VAL A 107 -14.60 0.89 -9.98
C VAL A 107 -15.31 -0.45 -9.86
N ARG A 108 -14.73 -1.47 -10.48
CA ARG A 108 -15.16 -2.87 -10.43
C ARG A 108 -14.11 -3.73 -9.78
N VAL A 109 -14.44 -4.32 -8.65
CA VAL A 109 -13.56 -5.25 -7.93
C VAL A 109 -14.02 -6.66 -8.20
N ASN A 110 -13.14 -7.49 -8.76
CA ASN A 110 -13.38 -8.91 -9.04
C ASN A 110 -12.48 -9.80 -8.18
N ALA A 111 -12.71 -11.10 -8.26
CA ALA A 111 -11.93 -12.08 -7.50
C ALA A 111 -10.44 -12.13 -7.85
N SER A 112 -10.06 -11.71 -9.07
CA SER A 112 -8.68 -11.82 -9.58
C SER A 112 -8.12 -10.51 -10.15
N TYR A 113 -8.95 -9.48 -10.29
CA TYR A 113 -8.50 -8.19 -10.83
C TYR A 113 -9.41 -7.05 -10.36
N VAL A 114 -8.91 -5.83 -10.51
CA VAL A 114 -9.72 -4.61 -10.49
C VAL A 114 -9.73 -3.95 -11.86
N GLU A 115 -10.83 -3.26 -12.16
CA GLU A 115 -10.98 -2.43 -13.33
C GLU A 115 -11.63 -1.11 -12.94
N PHE A 116 -11.15 -0.02 -13.47
CA PHE A 116 -11.72 1.31 -13.22
C PHE A 116 -11.44 2.25 -14.38
N LYS A 117 -12.17 3.35 -14.42
CA LYS A 117 -11.95 4.42 -15.38
C LYS A 117 -11.39 5.66 -14.70
N MET A 118 -10.58 6.41 -15.43
CA MET A 118 -10.05 7.69 -14.98
C MET A 118 -9.83 8.63 -16.16
N TYR A 119 -9.84 9.92 -15.89
CA TYR A 119 -9.48 10.92 -16.90
C TYR A 119 -7.99 11.24 -16.80
N VAL A 120 -7.30 11.14 -17.92
CA VAL A 120 -5.90 11.57 -18.08
C VAL A 120 -5.83 12.48 -19.29
N ASN A 121 -5.37 13.70 -19.09
CA ASN A 121 -5.31 14.71 -20.17
C ASN A 121 -6.64 14.86 -20.96
N LYS A 122 -7.77 14.82 -20.25
CA LYS A 122 -9.14 14.86 -20.80
C LYS A 122 -9.56 13.63 -21.61
N MET A 123 -8.75 12.60 -21.71
CA MET A 123 -9.13 11.31 -22.30
C MET A 123 -9.55 10.35 -21.18
N LEU A 124 -10.58 9.56 -21.46
CA LEU A 124 -11.08 8.55 -20.54
C LEU A 124 -10.32 7.25 -20.78
N GLU A 125 -9.52 6.87 -19.81
CA GLU A 125 -8.74 5.65 -19.82
C GLU A 125 -9.41 4.55 -19.00
N THR A 126 -9.30 3.31 -19.46
CA THR A 126 -9.71 2.12 -18.69
C THR A 126 -8.47 1.43 -18.16
N VAL A 127 -8.37 1.35 -16.85
CA VAL A 127 -7.24 0.73 -16.15
C VAL A 127 -7.68 -0.65 -15.65
N ARG A 128 -6.91 -1.68 -15.98
CA ARG A 128 -7.08 -3.03 -15.44
C ARG A 128 -5.80 -3.50 -14.76
N VAL A 129 -5.96 -4.02 -13.54
CA VAL A 129 -4.84 -4.55 -12.75
C VAL A 129 -5.22 -5.93 -12.23
N ASN A 130 -4.39 -6.93 -12.51
CA ASN A 130 -4.64 -8.33 -12.17
C ASN A 130 -4.26 -8.64 -10.69
N ILE A 131 -4.60 -7.74 -9.79
CA ILE A 131 -4.51 -7.89 -8.34
C ILE A 131 -5.88 -7.50 -7.78
N PRO A 132 -6.56 -8.38 -7.03
CA PRO A 132 -7.87 -8.08 -6.48
C PRO A 132 -7.80 -7.08 -5.31
N GLY A 133 -8.96 -6.50 -4.96
CA GLY A 133 -9.12 -5.66 -3.79
C GLY A 133 -9.16 -4.15 -4.09
N ARG A 134 -10.00 -3.42 -3.36
CA ARG A 134 -10.20 -1.96 -3.52
C ARG A 134 -8.89 -1.17 -3.31
N PHE A 135 -8.00 -1.65 -2.43
CA PHE A 135 -6.68 -1.04 -2.20
C PHE A 135 -5.81 -1.00 -3.47
N THR A 136 -5.99 -1.95 -4.39
CA THR A 136 -5.26 -1.96 -5.67
C THR A 136 -5.59 -0.74 -6.50
N VAL A 137 -6.81 -0.22 -6.43
CA VAL A 137 -7.18 1.02 -7.14
C VAL A 137 -6.37 2.20 -6.61
N TYR A 138 -6.28 2.37 -5.27
CA TYR A 138 -5.46 3.40 -4.66
C TYR A 138 -3.98 3.28 -5.04
N ASN A 139 -3.43 2.06 -4.95
CA ASN A 139 -2.04 1.80 -5.32
C ASN A 139 -1.77 2.10 -6.80
N SER A 140 -2.75 1.80 -7.68
CA SER A 140 -2.66 2.12 -9.10
C SER A 140 -2.71 3.62 -9.36
N LEU A 141 -3.58 4.36 -8.67
CA LEU A 141 -3.63 5.83 -8.77
C LEU A 141 -2.30 6.46 -8.36
N VAL A 142 -1.67 5.94 -7.29
CA VAL A 142 -0.33 6.36 -6.88
C VAL A 142 0.70 6.11 -7.97
N ALA A 143 0.72 4.90 -8.53
CA ALA A 143 1.68 4.53 -9.57
C ALA A 143 1.48 5.38 -10.84
N ILE A 144 0.23 5.57 -11.27
CA ILE A 144 -0.12 6.43 -12.41
C ILE A 144 0.32 7.87 -12.13
N GLY A 145 -0.03 8.42 -10.96
CA GLY A 145 0.32 9.79 -10.58
C GLY A 145 1.82 10.01 -10.59
N ALA A 146 2.58 9.16 -9.92
CA ALA A 146 4.03 9.26 -9.85
C ALA A 146 4.69 9.10 -11.25
N ALA A 147 4.28 8.10 -12.03
CA ALA A 147 4.82 7.87 -13.37
C ALA A 147 4.48 9.02 -14.33
N SER A 148 3.26 9.58 -14.25
CA SER A 148 2.86 10.73 -15.06
C SER A 148 3.66 11.98 -14.70
N MET A 149 3.95 12.22 -13.41
CA MET A 149 4.82 13.32 -12.97
C MET A 149 6.25 13.18 -13.51
N LEU A 150 6.70 11.96 -13.79
CA LEU A 150 7.98 11.65 -14.41
C LEU A 150 7.92 11.58 -15.95
N ASN A 151 6.80 12.02 -16.55
CA ASN A 151 6.56 12.02 -18.00
C ASN A 151 6.63 10.63 -18.67
N VAL A 152 6.29 9.57 -17.94
CA VAL A 152 6.13 8.24 -18.54
C VAL A 152 4.87 8.22 -19.39
N GLN A 153 4.94 7.65 -20.60
CA GLN A 153 3.82 7.57 -21.52
C GLN A 153 2.70 6.70 -20.94
N MET A 154 1.43 7.12 -21.12
CA MET A 154 0.28 6.44 -20.52
C MET A 154 0.16 4.98 -20.95
N ASP A 155 0.38 4.67 -22.24
CA ASP A 155 0.34 3.30 -22.74
C ASP A 155 1.32 2.38 -22.01
N ALA A 156 2.52 2.89 -21.70
CA ALA A 156 3.52 2.14 -20.94
C ALA A 156 3.07 1.92 -19.48
N ILE A 157 2.42 2.91 -18.87
CA ILE A 157 1.86 2.81 -17.52
C ILE A 157 0.74 1.75 -17.49
N LEU A 158 -0.20 1.81 -18.43
CA LEU A 158 -1.32 0.87 -18.54
C LEU A 158 -0.83 -0.56 -18.77
N LEU A 159 0.16 -0.72 -19.66
CA LEU A 159 0.76 -2.02 -19.93
C LEU A 159 1.47 -2.59 -18.69
N ALA A 160 2.21 -1.76 -17.97
CA ALA A 160 2.88 -2.16 -16.73
C ALA A 160 1.87 -2.59 -15.65
N LEU A 161 0.79 -1.82 -15.45
CA LEU A 161 -0.26 -2.13 -14.48
C LEU A 161 -1.02 -3.42 -14.82
N ALA A 162 -1.27 -3.69 -16.10
CA ALA A 162 -1.92 -4.93 -16.54
C ALA A 162 -1.07 -6.18 -16.26
N ASN A 163 0.25 -6.03 -16.23
CA ASN A 163 1.20 -7.14 -16.08
C ASN A 163 1.87 -7.19 -14.69
N VAL A 164 1.64 -6.20 -13.83
CA VAL A 164 2.29 -6.16 -12.52
C VAL A 164 1.92 -7.37 -11.67
N LYS A 165 2.92 -7.96 -11.04
CA LYS A 165 2.78 -8.97 -9.99
C LYS A 165 3.63 -8.52 -8.80
N VAL A 166 3.05 -8.60 -7.63
CA VAL A 166 3.75 -8.25 -6.38
C VAL A 166 3.82 -9.50 -5.53
N PRO A 167 4.98 -10.18 -5.46
CA PRO A 167 5.13 -11.39 -4.67
C PRO A 167 4.71 -11.17 -3.22
N GLY A 168 3.92 -12.11 -2.67
CA GLY A 168 3.40 -12.03 -1.32
C GLY A 168 2.33 -10.97 -1.06
N ARG A 169 1.75 -10.35 -2.11
CA ARG A 169 0.66 -9.35 -1.98
C ARG A 169 -0.54 -9.78 -2.82
N SER A 170 -1.56 -10.32 -2.17
CA SER A 170 -2.73 -10.94 -2.85
C SER A 170 -2.32 -11.85 -4.01
N GLU A 171 -1.19 -12.49 -3.85
CA GLU A 171 -0.58 -13.33 -4.88
C GLU A 171 -1.35 -14.63 -4.98
N VAL A 172 -1.96 -14.85 -6.12
CA VAL A 172 -2.65 -16.11 -6.43
C VAL A 172 -1.61 -17.12 -6.93
N ILE A 173 -1.46 -18.22 -6.19
CA ILE A 173 -0.58 -19.33 -6.56
C ILE A 173 -1.38 -20.34 -7.37
N ASP A 174 -0.96 -20.59 -8.59
CA ASP A 174 -1.56 -21.65 -9.39
C ASP A 174 -1.07 -23.04 -8.88
N VAL A 175 -1.98 -23.76 -8.29
CA VAL A 175 -1.72 -25.11 -7.76
C VAL A 175 -2.36 -26.20 -8.63
N GLY A 176 -2.91 -25.85 -9.78
CA GLY A 176 -3.55 -26.78 -10.71
C GLY A 176 -4.75 -27.55 -10.10
N LYS A 177 -5.47 -26.95 -9.12
CA LYS A 177 -6.58 -27.54 -8.38
C LYS A 177 -7.85 -26.72 -8.50
N THR A 178 -8.95 -27.24 -8.01
CA THR A 178 -10.28 -26.60 -7.99
C THR A 178 -10.43 -25.53 -6.90
N PHE A 179 -9.41 -25.29 -6.09
CA PHE A 179 -9.37 -24.25 -5.08
C PHE A 179 -8.26 -23.22 -5.39
N THR A 180 -8.43 -22.03 -4.87
CA THR A 180 -7.44 -20.94 -5.00
C THR A 180 -6.57 -20.90 -3.76
N VAL A 181 -5.25 -20.81 -3.94
CA VAL A 181 -4.29 -20.47 -2.89
C VAL A 181 -3.86 -19.03 -3.09
N MET A 182 -3.94 -18.23 -2.04
CA MET A 182 -3.51 -16.84 -2.06
C MET A 182 -2.50 -16.60 -0.94
N VAL A 183 -1.42 -15.90 -1.26
CA VAL A 183 -0.43 -15.44 -0.29
C VAL A 183 -0.53 -13.93 -0.16
N ASP A 184 -0.62 -13.44 1.08
CA ASP A 184 -0.65 -12.01 1.37
C ASP A 184 0.24 -11.65 2.56
N TYR A 185 0.74 -10.45 2.56
CA TYR A 185 1.61 -9.92 3.63
C TYR A 185 0.83 -9.33 4.81
N ALA A 186 -0.47 -9.46 4.85
CA ALA A 186 -1.30 -8.97 5.94
C ALA A 186 -0.80 -9.50 7.29
N HIS A 187 -0.30 -8.60 8.16
CA HIS A 187 0.32 -8.95 9.44
C HIS A 187 -0.17 -8.09 10.60
N ASN A 188 -1.21 -7.29 10.37
CA ASN A 188 -1.90 -6.49 11.37
C ASN A 188 -3.42 -6.62 11.23
N PRO A 189 -4.22 -6.20 12.24
CA PRO A 189 -5.66 -6.35 12.23
C PRO A 189 -6.34 -5.74 10.99
N SER A 190 -6.01 -4.52 10.65
CA SER A 190 -6.67 -3.80 9.54
C SER A 190 -6.38 -4.44 8.19
N SER A 191 -5.15 -4.88 7.94
CA SER A 191 -4.79 -5.55 6.69
C SER A 191 -5.42 -6.94 6.58
N LEU A 192 -5.48 -7.71 7.69
CA LEU A 192 -6.14 -9.02 7.71
C LEU A 192 -7.64 -8.87 7.46
N GLU A 193 -8.29 -7.88 8.07
CA GLU A 193 -9.71 -7.60 7.85
C GLU A 193 -9.98 -7.19 6.40
N ALA A 194 -9.14 -6.33 5.84
CA ALA A 194 -9.28 -5.86 4.47
C ALA A 194 -9.19 -7.00 3.46
N ILE A 195 -8.18 -7.88 3.58
CA ILE A 195 -8.02 -8.99 2.64
C ILE A 195 -9.13 -10.03 2.80
N LEU A 196 -9.48 -10.45 4.02
CA LEU A 196 -10.54 -11.43 4.25
C LEU A 196 -11.92 -10.89 3.80
N SER A 197 -12.21 -9.62 4.06
CA SER A 197 -13.44 -8.96 3.58
C SER A 197 -13.50 -8.90 2.06
N SER A 198 -12.37 -8.65 1.41
CA SER A 198 -12.28 -8.67 -0.06
C SER A 198 -12.54 -10.07 -0.62
N VAL A 199 -11.89 -11.07 -0.06
CA VAL A 199 -12.06 -12.49 -0.48
C VAL A 199 -13.50 -12.94 -0.26
N LYS A 200 -14.10 -12.61 0.90
CA LYS A 200 -15.47 -13.04 1.27
C LYS A 200 -16.53 -12.57 0.28
N LYS A 201 -16.33 -11.41 -0.35
CA LYS A 201 -17.28 -10.88 -1.36
C LYS A 201 -17.34 -11.72 -2.63
N HIS A 202 -16.29 -12.48 -2.93
CA HIS A 202 -16.13 -13.18 -4.20
C HIS A 202 -15.96 -14.70 -4.07
N ALA A 203 -15.68 -15.20 -2.86
CA ALA A 203 -15.53 -16.62 -2.60
C ALA A 203 -16.85 -17.35 -2.80
N LYS A 204 -16.83 -18.43 -3.59
CA LYS A 204 -17.97 -19.33 -3.81
C LYS A 204 -17.95 -20.54 -2.86
N GLY A 205 -16.82 -20.83 -2.29
CA GLY A 205 -16.57 -21.93 -1.36
C GLY A 205 -16.05 -21.44 -0.02
N ARG A 206 -15.58 -22.38 0.81
CA ARG A 206 -15.05 -22.08 2.13
C ARG A 206 -13.76 -21.25 2.06
N ILE A 207 -13.64 -20.30 2.97
CA ILE A 207 -12.42 -19.51 3.20
C ILE A 207 -11.64 -20.14 4.34
N ILE A 208 -10.44 -20.58 4.05
CA ILE A 208 -9.49 -21.08 5.04
C ILE A 208 -8.40 -20.04 5.23
N CYS A 209 -8.32 -19.47 6.43
CA CYS A 209 -7.28 -18.50 6.78
C CYS A 209 -6.17 -19.17 7.58
N VAL A 210 -4.94 -19.08 7.10
CA VAL A 210 -3.75 -19.55 7.79
C VAL A 210 -2.87 -18.36 8.10
N PHE A 211 -2.62 -18.07 9.37
CA PHE A 211 -1.75 -16.95 9.75
C PHE A 211 -1.03 -17.21 11.08
N GLY A 212 0.02 -16.44 11.30
CA GLY A 212 0.73 -16.35 12.56
C GLY A 212 1.11 -14.91 12.87
N CYS A 213 1.62 -14.67 14.07
CA CYS A 213 2.16 -13.39 14.49
C CYS A 213 3.62 -13.57 14.92
N GLY A 214 4.50 -12.69 14.43
CA GLY A 214 5.92 -12.74 14.79
C GLY A 214 6.15 -12.52 16.28
N GLY A 215 7.11 -13.28 16.83
CA GLY A 215 7.58 -13.16 18.21
C GLY A 215 8.28 -11.82 18.47
N ASP A 216 8.42 -11.44 19.73
CA ASP A 216 9.02 -10.16 20.18
C ASP A 216 8.42 -8.92 19.47
N ARG A 217 7.11 -8.99 19.16
CA ARG A 217 6.33 -7.93 18.52
C ARG A 217 5.08 -7.63 19.35
N ASP A 218 4.31 -6.64 18.89
CA ASP A 218 3.03 -6.28 19.51
C ASP A 218 2.14 -7.51 19.74
N LYS A 219 1.89 -7.83 21.02
CA LYS A 219 1.05 -8.96 21.43
C LYS A 219 -0.44 -8.60 21.42
N ILE A 220 -0.79 -7.31 21.49
CA ILE A 220 -2.18 -6.82 21.57
C ILE A 220 -2.92 -7.17 20.29
N LYS A 221 -2.28 -7.11 19.15
CA LYS A 221 -2.87 -7.45 17.86
C LYS A 221 -3.28 -8.92 17.71
N ARG A 222 -2.65 -9.84 18.46
CA ARG A 222 -2.84 -11.30 18.29
C ARG A 222 -4.29 -11.74 18.50
N PRO A 223 -4.95 -11.41 19.66
CA PRO A 223 -6.35 -11.77 19.86
C PRO A 223 -7.28 -11.06 18.87
N ILE A 224 -6.99 -9.80 18.49
CA ILE A 224 -7.79 -9.05 17.53
C ILE A 224 -7.76 -9.72 16.15
N MET A 225 -6.59 -10.14 15.69
CA MET A 225 -6.46 -10.88 14.42
C MET A 225 -7.17 -12.24 14.47
N GLY A 226 -7.13 -12.92 15.63
CA GLY A 226 -7.89 -14.16 15.86
C GLY A 226 -9.39 -13.95 15.74
N GLU A 227 -9.92 -12.89 16.34
CA GLU A 227 -11.35 -12.50 16.26
C GLU A 227 -11.75 -12.18 14.81
N ILE A 228 -10.97 -11.37 14.11
CA ILE A 228 -11.21 -11.00 12.70
C ILE A 228 -11.25 -12.26 11.83
N SER A 229 -10.28 -13.16 11.97
CA SER A 229 -10.26 -14.40 11.21
C SER A 229 -11.45 -15.31 11.53
N GLY A 230 -11.78 -15.47 12.81
CA GLY A 230 -12.94 -16.26 13.24
C GLY A 230 -14.29 -15.72 12.73
N ARG A 231 -14.39 -14.40 12.50
CA ARG A 231 -15.62 -13.75 11.96
C ARG A 231 -15.70 -13.82 10.43
N LEU A 232 -14.56 -13.77 9.73
CA LEU A 232 -14.53 -13.58 8.28
C LEU A 232 -14.17 -14.84 7.51
N ALA A 233 -13.45 -15.81 8.11
CA ALA A 233 -13.13 -17.09 7.51
C ALA A 233 -14.05 -18.20 8.04
N ASP A 234 -14.21 -19.28 7.26
CA ASP A 234 -14.96 -20.48 7.67
C ASP A 234 -14.10 -21.42 8.50
N PHE A 235 -12.78 -21.34 8.33
CA PHE A 235 -11.83 -22.11 9.12
C PHE A 235 -10.54 -21.32 9.30
N THR A 236 -10.02 -21.32 10.53
CA THR A 236 -8.79 -20.60 10.88
C THR A 236 -7.74 -21.56 11.40
N VAL A 237 -6.54 -21.48 10.83
CA VAL A 237 -5.35 -22.17 11.31
C VAL A 237 -4.39 -21.12 11.86
N ILE A 238 -4.14 -21.15 13.16
CA ILE A 238 -3.13 -20.32 13.80
C ILE A 238 -1.84 -21.14 13.88
N THR A 239 -0.78 -20.59 13.33
CA THR A 239 0.52 -21.24 13.29
C THR A 239 1.61 -20.31 13.81
N THR A 240 2.81 -20.84 14.00
CA THR A 240 3.97 -19.99 14.26
C THR A 240 4.36 -19.26 12.97
N ASP A 241 4.62 -17.97 13.11
CA ASP A 241 5.39 -17.21 12.13
C ASP A 241 6.87 -17.24 12.56
N ASN A 242 7.59 -16.17 12.54
CA ASN A 242 8.94 -16.11 13.10
C ASN A 242 8.88 -15.97 14.64
N PRO A 243 9.12 -17.03 15.40
CA PRO A 243 8.94 -17.00 16.87
C PRO A 243 10.01 -16.19 17.60
N ARG A 244 11.17 -15.95 16.97
CA ARG A 244 12.33 -15.27 17.59
C ARG A 244 12.71 -15.90 18.93
N ASN A 245 12.53 -15.16 20.03
CA ASN A 245 12.85 -15.63 21.38
C ASN A 245 11.60 -16.08 22.18
N GLU A 246 10.42 -16.15 21.57
CA GLU A 246 9.18 -16.64 22.19
C GLU A 246 8.94 -18.13 21.94
#